data_59d39e9e691863282381501cc40674d1
#
_entry.id   59d39e9e691863282381501cc40674d1
#
_cell.length_a   1.000
_cell.length_b   1.000
_cell.length_c   1.000
_cell.angle_alpha   90.00
_cell.angle_beta   90.00
_cell.angle_gamma   90.00
#
_symmetry.space_group_name_H-M   'P 1'
#
loop_
_entity.id
_entity.type
_entity.pdbx_description
1 polymer ?
#
loop_
_entity_poly.entity_id
_entity_poly.type
_entity_poly.pdbx_seq_one_letter_code
_entity_poly.pdbx_strand_id
1 'polypeptide(L)'
;MSSQASEETYFGLPSFWFDKPDNENDDVFYQQPRMVAHIDDATMAALTNFYRTFLPSGASILDLMSSWLSHLPADVEYARVAGHGMNAEELAANPQLSDWCVQNLNQNPELPFDDGSFDRAMIVVSIQYLVQPIHVLRSVLRTLKPGGEIAIAMSHRLFPTKAIAAFQGMERDDKMKLVGYCLQQSGFDEITFHDESPLGADPLWIMTGKRPVA
;
A
#
# COMPACT_ATOMS: atom_id res chain seq x y z
N MET A 1 6.56 4.46 -44.39
CA MET A 1 6.43 5.43 -43.28
C MET A 1 5.80 4.67 -42.13
N SER A 2 6.67 4.22 -41.21
CA SER A 2 6.21 3.49 -40.02
C SER A 2 5.62 4.49 -39.06
N SER A 3 4.30 4.43 -38.83
CA SER A 3 3.60 5.16 -37.77
C SER A 3 4.10 4.61 -36.44
N GLN A 4 5.01 5.32 -35.77
CA GLN A 4 5.20 5.13 -34.35
C GLN A 4 3.91 5.59 -33.66
N ALA A 5 3.05 4.64 -33.29
CA ALA A 5 2.03 4.89 -32.29
C ALA A 5 2.77 5.38 -31.04
N SER A 6 2.45 6.61 -30.58
CA SER A 6 2.96 7.10 -29.31
C SER A 6 2.48 6.11 -28.24
N GLU A 7 3.42 5.39 -27.61
CA GLU A 7 3.08 4.53 -26.49
C GLU A 7 2.37 5.39 -25.44
N GLU A 8 1.18 4.97 -25.06
CA GLU A 8 0.40 5.64 -24.03
C GLU A 8 1.17 5.56 -22.70
N THR A 9 1.34 6.66 -22.00
CA THR A 9 2.13 6.73 -20.78
C THR A 9 1.31 7.22 -19.60
N TYR A 10 1.63 6.65 -18.42
CA TYR A 10 1.12 7.07 -17.13
C TYR A 10 2.27 7.69 -16.32
N PHE A 11 2.29 9.01 -16.18
CA PHE A 11 3.39 9.77 -15.55
C PHE A 11 4.78 9.41 -16.12
N GLY A 12 4.90 9.23 -17.44
CA GLY A 12 6.16 8.89 -18.11
C GLY A 12 6.54 7.40 -18.07
N LEU A 13 5.74 6.56 -17.41
CA LEU A 13 5.88 5.10 -17.43
C LEU A 13 4.95 4.49 -18.50
N PRO A 14 5.31 3.35 -19.11
CA PRO A 14 4.42 2.66 -20.04
C PRO A 14 3.10 2.32 -19.37
N SER A 15 1.95 2.73 -19.96
CA SER A 15 0.63 2.51 -19.35
C SER A 15 0.31 1.04 -19.15
N PHE A 16 0.76 0.16 -20.07
CA PHE A 16 0.53 -1.29 -19.98
C PHE A 16 1.15 -1.94 -18.72
N TRP A 17 2.12 -1.29 -18.05
CA TRP A 17 2.64 -1.78 -16.78
C TRP A 17 1.58 -1.87 -15.69
N PHE A 18 0.53 -1.06 -15.80
CA PHE A 18 -0.57 -0.96 -14.85
C PHE A 18 -1.80 -1.78 -15.28
N ASP A 19 -1.73 -2.49 -16.42
CA ASP A 19 -2.78 -3.41 -16.83
C ASP A 19 -2.82 -4.66 -15.94
N LYS A 20 -4.01 -5.20 -15.74
CA LYS A 20 -4.23 -6.46 -15.02
C LYS A 20 -4.68 -7.56 -15.99
N PRO A 21 -4.31 -8.83 -15.77
CA PRO A 21 -4.85 -9.96 -16.55
C PRO A 21 -6.36 -10.07 -16.44
N ASP A 22 -6.91 -9.81 -15.26
CA ASP A 22 -8.34 -9.80 -14.99
C ASP A 22 -8.80 -8.36 -14.76
N ASN A 23 -9.53 -7.81 -15.73
CA ASN A 23 -10.13 -6.47 -15.71
C ASN A 23 -11.58 -6.47 -15.18
N GLU A 24 -12.10 -7.60 -14.67
CA GLU A 24 -13.37 -7.59 -13.96
C GLU A 24 -13.30 -6.67 -12.75
N ASN A 25 -14.43 -6.02 -12.44
CA ASN A 25 -14.51 -5.11 -11.31
C ASN A 25 -14.00 -5.78 -10.02
N ASP A 26 -13.04 -5.13 -9.36
CA ASP A 26 -12.42 -5.64 -8.14
C ASP A 26 -13.44 -5.85 -7.01
N ASP A 27 -14.57 -5.13 -7.00
CA ASP A 27 -15.66 -5.32 -6.03
C ASP A 27 -16.20 -6.75 -6.07
N VAL A 28 -16.26 -7.39 -7.25
CA VAL A 28 -16.69 -8.78 -7.40
C VAL A 28 -15.66 -9.73 -6.80
N PHE A 29 -14.36 -9.51 -7.10
CA PHE A 29 -13.28 -10.32 -6.59
C PHE A 29 -13.17 -10.26 -5.06
N TYR A 30 -13.35 -9.09 -4.46
CA TYR A 30 -13.25 -8.87 -3.01
C TYR A 30 -14.58 -9.03 -2.26
N GLN A 31 -15.67 -9.42 -2.93
CA GLN A 31 -16.97 -9.64 -2.29
C GLN A 31 -16.94 -10.72 -1.21
N GLN A 32 -16.19 -11.80 -1.43
CA GLN A 32 -16.04 -12.89 -0.45
C GLN A 32 -14.87 -12.57 0.50
N PRO A 33 -15.11 -12.54 1.82
CA PRO A 33 -14.06 -12.28 2.80
C PRO A 33 -12.97 -13.35 2.79
N ARG A 34 -11.72 -12.95 2.96
CA ARG A 34 -10.55 -13.82 3.02
C ARG A 34 -9.80 -13.62 4.33
N MET A 35 -10.21 -14.38 5.36
CA MET A 35 -9.56 -14.35 6.68
C MET A 35 -8.27 -15.17 6.67
N VAL A 36 -7.34 -14.81 5.78
CA VAL A 36 -6.04 -15.47 5.62
C VAL A 36 -4.92 -14.45 5.72
N ALA A 37 -3.78 -14.85 6.32
CA ALA A 37 -2.56 -14.07 6.25
C ALA A 37 -1.93 -14.21 4.85
N HIS A 38 -1.44 -13.11 4.30
CA HIS A 38 -0.87 -13.09 2.95
C HIS A 38 0.65 -13.29 2.93
N ILE A 39 1.29 -13.30 4.10
CA ILE A 39 2.71 -13.56 4.34
C ILE A 39 2.83 -14.53 5.52
N ASP A 40 3.96 -15.21 5.64
CA ASP A 40 4.17 -16.18 6.72
C ASP A 40 4.41 -15.52 8.10
N ASP A 41 4.38 -16.33 9.16
CA ASP A 41 4.47 -15.87 10.55
C ASP A 41 5.78 -15.13 10.83
N ALA A 42 6.90 -15.58 10.26
CA ALA A 42 8.20 -14.94 10.47
C ALA A 42 8.24 -13.54 9.80
N THR A 43 7.65 -13.43 8.62
CA THR A 43 7.54 -12.16 7.90
C THR A 43 6.55 -11.21 8.59
N MET A 44 5.43 -11.72 9.15
CA MET A 44 4.52 -10.93 9.98
C MET A 44 5.23 -10.40 11.23
N ALA A 45 6.04 -11.21 11.89
CA ALA A 45 6.82 -10.77 13.06
C ALA A 45 7.86 -9.69 12.69
N ALA A 46 8.54 -9.83 11.54
CA ALA A 46 9.48 -8.83 11.04
C ALA A 46 8.79 -7.49 10.74
N LEU A 47 7.62 -7.54 10.08
CA LEU A 47 6.81 -6.34 9.81
C LEU A 47 6.35 -5.65 11.10
N THR A 48 5.87 -6.43 12.09
CA THR A 48 5.48 -5.90 13.41
C THR A 48 6.67 -5.23 14.12
N ASN A 49 7.87 -5.81 14.02
CA ASN A 49 9.09 -5.22 14.59
C ASN A 49 9.49 -3.92 13.87
N PHE A 50 9.38 -3.86 12.56
CA PHE A 50 9.58 -2.62 11.80
C PHE A 50 8.61 -1.54 12.27
N TYR A 51 7.33 -1.87 12.44
CA TYR A 51 6.31 -0.92 12.90
C TYR A 51 6.57 -0.38 14.32
N ARG A 52 7.23 -1.12 15.22
CA ARG A 52 7.63 -0.61 16.55
C ARG A 52 8.49 0.64 16.48
N THR A 53 9.32 0.75 15.46
CA THR A 53 10.22 1.91 15.28
C THR A 53 9.62 2.96 14.36
N PHE A 54 8.83 2.54 13.39
CA PHE A 54 8.25 3.42 12.38
C PHE A 54 6.98 4.14 12.86
N LEU A 55 6.12 3.48 13.65
CA LEU A 55 4.85 4.01 14.11
C LEU A 55 4.94 4.52 15.55
N PRO A 56 4.92 5.86 15.80
CA PRO A 56 5.00 6.39 17.16
C PRO A 56 3.75 6.02 17.98
N SER A 57 3.95 5.75 19.28
CA SER A 57 2.83 5.62 20.22
C SER A 57 1.99 6.91 20.25
N GLY A 58 0.68 6.78 20.34
CA GLY A 58 -0.27 7.90 20.32
C GLY A 58 -0.50 8.52 18.95
N ALA A 59 0.09 7.99 17.87
CA ALA A 59 -0.11 8.48 16.51
C ALA A 59 -1.50 8.12 15.96
N SER A 60 -1.96 8.91 14.97
CA SER A 60 -3.08 8.56 14.09
C SER A 60 -2.54 7.87 12.85
N ILE A 61 -2.97 6.64 12.59
CA ILE A 61 -2.47 5.75 11.54
C ILE A 61 -3.56 5.54 10.47
N LEU A 62 -3.19 5.63 9.20
CA LEU A 62 -4.00 5.16 8.08
C LEU A 62 -3.50 3.77 7.64
N ASP A 63 -4.32 2.75 7.81
CA ASP A 63 -4.09 1.40 7.29
C ASP A 63 -4.83 1.25 5.95
N LEU A 64 -4.09 1.51 4.85
CA LEU A 64 -4.64 1.58 3.51
C LEU A 64 -4.62 0.21 2.83
N MET A 65 -5.73 -0.15 2.16
CA MET A 65 -5.94 -1.47 1.55
C MET A 65 -5.84 -2.59 2.59
N SER A 66 -6.37 -2.29 3.78
CA SER A 66 -6.40 -3.14 4.97
C SER A 66 -7.37 -4.32 4.81
N SER A 67 -7.22 -5.29 5.68
CA SER A 67 -8.07 -6.46 5.83
C SER A 67 -8.29 -6.74 7.33
N TRP A 68 -8.47 -8.00 7.70
CA TRP A 68 -8.71 -8.44 9.08
C TRP A 68 -7.48 -8.40 10.01
N LEU A 69 -6.30 -8.08 9.47
CA LEU A 69 -5.01 -7.96 10.20
C LEU A 69 -4.28 -6.69 9.76
N SER A 70 -3.81 -5.89 10.74
CA SER A 70 -2.96 -4.70 10.48
C SER A 70 -1.49 -4.90 10.85
N HIS A 71 -1.12 -6.04 11.44
CA HIS A 71 0.25 -6.38 11.88
C HIS A 71 0.87 -5.36 12.87
N LEU A 72 0.05 -4.56 13.55
CA LEU A 72 0.51 -3.57 14.51
C LEU A 72 0.98 -4.25 15.80
N PRO A 73 2.03 -3.71 16.48
CA PRO A 73 2.44 -4.17 17.80
C PRO A 73 1.29 -4.09 18.81
N ALA A 74 0.94 -5.20 19.45
CA ALA A 74 -0.19 -5.28 20.38
C ALA A 74 0.03 -4.51 21.71
N ASP A 75 1.28 -4.17 22.02
CA ASP A 75 1.70 -3.46 23.22
C ASP A 75 1.91 -1.94 22.99
N VAL A 76 1.57 -1.43 21.80
CA VAL A 76 1.63 0.00 21.46
C VAL A 76 0.21 0.53 21.29
N GLU A 77 -0.11 1.59 22.01
CA GLU A 77 -1.38 2.29 21.86
C GLU A 77 -1.28 3.39 20.81
N TYR A 78 -2.28 3.47 19.93
CA TYR A 78 -2.43 4.51 18.91
C TYR A 78 -3.68 5.35 19.21
N ALA A 79 -3.63 6.65 18.89
CA ALA A 79 -4.79 7.53 19.07
C ALA A 79 -5.95 7.15 18.15
N ARG A 80 -5.62 6.69 16.94
CA ARG A 80 -6.55 6.22 15.92
C ARG A 80 -5.86 5.29 14.94
N VAL A 81 -6.53 4.21 14.55
CA VAL A 81 -6.13 3.40 13.39
C VAL A 81 -7.34 3.34 12.46
N ALA A 82 -7.29 4.12 11.37
CA ALA A 82 -8.36 4.14 10.37
C ALA A 82 -8.06 3.14 9.28
N GLY A 83 -8.92 2.13 9.12
CA GLY A 83 -8.84 1.15 8.06
C GLY A 83 -9.48 1.65 6.77
N HIS A 84 -8.88 1.32 5.64
CA HIS A 84 -9.49 1.46 4.33
C HIS A 84 -9.32 0.15 3.59
N GLY A 85 -10.38 -0.44 3.07
CA GLY A 85 -10.29 -1.73 2.36
C GLY A 85 -11.48 -1.96 1.43
N MET A 86 -11.60 -3.17 0.92
CA MET A 86 -12.65 -3.51 -0.04
C MET A 86 -13.71 -4.48 0.50
N ASN A 87 -13.50 -5.06 1.70
CA ASN A 87 -14.46 -5.98 2.32
C ASN A 87 -14.82 -5.55 3.73
N ALA A 88 -16.10 -5.24 3.96
CA ALA A 88 -16.59 -4.77 5.25
C ALA A 88 -16.47 -5.81 6.37
N GLU A 89 -16.63 -7.11 6.06
CA GLU A 89 -16.53 -8.19 7.05
C GLU A 89 -15.10 -8.37 7.53
N GLU A 90 -14.12 -8.27 6.61
CA GLU A 90 -12.70 -8.32 6.95
C GLU A 90 -12.32 -7.15 7.86
N LEU A 91 -12.71 -5.93 7.48
CA LEU A 91 -12.41 -4.72 8.26
C LEU A 91 -13.08 -4.76 9.65
N ALA A 92 -14.33 -5.19 9.71
CA ALA A 92 -15.05 -5.33 10.99
C ALA A 92 -14.45 -6.41 11.91
N ALA A 93 -13.80 -7.43 11.34
CA ALA A 93 -13.11 -8.48 12.09
C ALA A 93 -11.72 -8.06 12.59
N ASN A 94 -11.18 -6.92 12.14
CA ASN A 94 -9.85 -6.44 12.54
C ASN A 94 -9.94 -5.71 13.91
N PRO A 95 -9.42 -6.31 15.00
CA PRO A 95 -9.52 -5.72 16.32
C PRO A 95 -8.61 -4.51 16.54
N GLN A 96 -7.70 -4.22 15.59
CA GLN A 96 -6.75 -3.12 15.68
C GLN A 96 -7.27 -1.82 15.05
N LEU A 97 -8.39 -1.87 14.30
CA LEU A 97 -8.99 -0.69 13.70
C LEU A 97 -9.91 0.05 14.69
N SER A 98 -9.80 1.38 14.72
CA SER A 98 -10.71 2.27 15.47
C SER A 98 -11.98 2.56 14.68
N ASP A 99 -11.81 2.74 13.38
CA ASP A 99 -12.86 2.99 12.39
C ASP A 99 -12.37 2.55 11.00
N TRP A 100 -13.28 2.44 10.04
CA TRP A 100 -12.91 2.03 8.69
C TRP A 100 -13.92 2.49 7.63
N CYS A 101 -13.49 2.47 6.37
CA CYS A 101 -14.33 2.69 5.19
C CYS A 101 -14.08 1.64 4.10
N VAL A 102 -15.10 1.40 3.29
CA VAL A 102 -15.01 0.51 2.12
C VAL A 102 -15.00 1.34 0.85
N GLN A 103 -13.98 1.17 0.03
CA GLN A 103 -13.84 1.89 -1.23
C GLN A 103 -12.91 1.14 -2.19
N ASN A 104 -13.24 1.16 -3.47
CA ASN A 104 -12.40 0.67 -4.56
C ASN A 104 -11.51 1.81 -5.10
N LEU A 105 -10.22 1.80 -4.74
CA LEU A 105 -9.25 2.82 -5.17
C LEU A 105 -8.94 2.81 -6.67
N ASN A 106 -9.23 1.71 -7.36
CA ASN A 106 -9.10 1.64 -8.82
C ASN A 106 -10.27 2.33 -9.54
N GLN A 107 -11.42 2.53 -8.86
CA GLN A 107 -12.55 3.33 -9.37
C GLN A 107 -12.49 4.79 -8.89
N ASN A 108 -12.12 5.00 -7.63
CA ASN A 108 -11.98 6.33 -7.04
C ASN A 108 -10.70 6.39 -6.19
N PRO A 109 -9.62 7.03 -6.67
CA PRO A 109 -8.35 7.13 -5.96
C PRO A 109 -8.37 8.16 -4.80
N GLU A 110 -9.44 8.97 -4.66
CA GLU A 110 -9.53 9.98 -3.63
C GLU A 110 -10.02 9.39 -2.31
N LEU A 111 -9.18 9.49 -1.27
CA LEU A 111 -9.49 8.98 0.06
C LEU A 111 -10.51 9.86 0.78
N PRO A 112 -11.51 9.27 1.48
CA PRO A 112 -12.57 9.99 2.16
C PRO A 112 -12.13 10.48 3.57
N PHE A 113 -10.90 10.94 3.68
CA PHE A 113 -10.35 11.48 4.92
C PHE A 113 -9.91 12.94 4.72
N ASP A 114 -9.99 13.72 5.80
CA ASP A 114 -9.59 15.12 5.80
C ASP A 114 -8.07 15.29 5.62
N ASP A 115 -7.66 16.47 5.12
CA ASP A 115 -6.26 16.83 4.97
C ASP A 115 -5.55 16.83 6.33
N GLY A 116 -4.33 16.29 6.37
CA GLY A 116 -3.50 16.31 7.57
C GLY A 116 -4.07 15.55 8.77
N SER A 117 -4.85 14.48 8.52
CA SER A 117 -5.51 13.67 9.57
C SER A 117 -4.58 12.66 10.23
N PHE A 118 -3.53 12.22 9.53
CA PHE A 118 -2.70 11.10 9.95
C PHE A 118 -1.23 11.46 10.14
N ASP A 119 -0.60 10.86 11.14
CA ASP A 119 0.82 10.95 11.40
C ASP A 119 1.61 9.96 10.54
N ARG A 120 1.02 8.79 10.28
CA ARG A 120 1.59 7.70 9.48
C ARG A 120 0.53 7.06 8.60
N ALA A 121 1.00 6.52 7.46
CA ALA A 121 0.20 5.64 6.60
C ALA A 121 0.97 4.35 6.33
N MET A 122 0.25 3.25 6.14
CA MET A 122 0.84 1.96 5.79
C MET A 122 0.03 1.27 4.69
N ILE A 123 0.73 0.54 3.82
CA ILE A 123 0.18 -0.36 2.80
C ILE A 123 0.91 -1.69 2.95
N VAL A 124 0.19 -2.80 3.08
CA VAL A 124 0.79 -4.13 3.28
C VAL A 124 0.40 -5.06 2.15
N VAL A 125 1.39 -5.52 1.38
CA VAL A 125 1.27 -6.53 0.32
C VAL A 125 0.07 -6.28 -0.61
N SER A 126 -0.19 -5.02 -0.95
CA SER A 126 -1.38 -4.63 -1.73
C SER A 126 -1.15 -3.54 -2.78
N ILE A 127 -0.04 -2.79 -2.74
CA ILE A 127 0.29 -1.74 -3.73
C ILE A 127 0.28 -2.28 -5.17
N GLN A 128 0.61 -3.55 -5.37
CA GLN A 128 0.64 -4.25 -6.67
C GLN A 128 -0.73 -4.38 -7.35
N TYR A 129 -1.83 -4.03 -6.68
CA TYR A 129 -3.18 -4.11 -7.23
C TYR A 129 -3.71 -2.75 -7.73
N LEU A 130 -2.97 -1.67 -7.52
CA LEU A 130 -3.37 -0.33 -7.93
C LEU A 130 -3.02 -0.08 -9.41
N VAL A 131 -4.03 0.25 -10.21
CA VAL A 131 -3.84 0.67 -11.62
C VAL A 131 -3.51 2.16 -11.74
N GLN A 132 -3.75 2.94 -10.69
CA GLN A 132 -3.46 4.37 -10.62
C GLN A 132 -2.68 4.73 -9.34
N PRO A 133 -1.51 4.07 -9.04
CA PRO A 133 -0.84 4.21 -7.76
C PRO A 133 -0.44 5.65 -7.43
N ILE A 134 -0.02 6.45 -8.42
CA ILE A 134 0.39 7.84 -8.18
C ILE A 134 -0.79 8.71 -7.73
N HIS A 135 -1.99 8.53 -8.29
CA HIS A 135 -3.17 9.27 -7.84
C HIS A 135 -3.56 8.88 -6.41
N VAL A 136 -3.54 7.58 -6.08
CA VAL A 136 -3.81 7.10 -4.71
C VAL A 136 -2.78 7.65 -3.73
N LEU A 137 -1.49 7.58 -4.06
CA LEU A 137 -0.41 8.08 -3.20
C LEU A 137 -0.46 9.60 -3.02
N ARG A 138 -0.92 10.37 -4.00
CA ARG A 138 -1.22 11.82 -3.84
C ARG A 138 -2.34 12.05 -2.84
N SER A 139 -3.38 11.24 -2.89
CA SER A 139 -4.46 11.32 -1.90
C SER A 139 -3.96 10.93 -0.50
N VAL A 140 -3.09 9.92 -0.38
CA VAL A 140 -2.42 9.61 0.90
C VAL A 140 -1.57 10.80 1.37
N LEU A 141 -0.75 11.38 0.49
CA LEU A 141 0.08 12.55 0.83
C LEU A 141 -0.77 13.69 1.41
N ARG A 142 -1.94 13.97 0.81
CA ARG A 142 -2.88 14.98 1.29
C ARG A 142 -3.36 14.69 2.71
N THR A 143 -3.69 13.43 3.01
CA THR A 143 -4.22 13.03 4.33
C THR A 143 -3.16 12.94 5.43
N LEU A 144 -1.88 12.82 5.10
CA LEU A 144 -0.79 12.86 6.07
C LEU A 144 -0.59 14.30 6.58
N LYS A 145 -0.21 14.47 7.83
CA LYS A 145 0.29 15.75 8.37
C LYS A 145 1.61 16.14 7.71
N PRO A 146 1.99 17.44 7.66
CA PRO A 146 3.34 17.83 7.27
C PRO A 146 4.40 17.06 8.09
N GLY A 147 5.38 16.45 7.43
CA GLY A 147 6.36 15.56 8.04
C GLY A 147 5.86 14.16 8.37
N GLY A 148 4.58 13.85 8.07
CA GLY A 148 4.05 12.48 8.18
C GLY A 148 4.68 11.55 7.15
N GLU A 149 4.69 10.25 7.44
CA GLU A 149 5.41 9.26 6.62
C GLU A 149 4.49 8.10 6.21
N ILE A 150 4.81 7.48 5.07
CA ILE A 150 4.19 6.24 4.60
C ILE A 150 5.20 5.10 4.60
N ALA A 151 4.76 3.87 4.94
CA ALA A 151 5.47 2.63 4.71
C ALA A 151 4.68 1.73 3.77
N ILE A 152 5.30 1.27 2.70
CA ILE A 152 4.73 0.34 1.72
C ILE A 152 5.51 -0.97 1.83
N ALA A 153 4.93 -1.94 2.53
CA ALA A 153 5.47 -3.27 2.69
C ALA A 153 5.06 -4.17 1.53
N MET A 154 6.02 -4.86 0.94
CA MET A 154 5.86 -5.75 -0.21
C MET A 154 6.51 -7.09 0.04
N SER A 155 6.03 -8.11 -0.68
CA SER A 155 6.60 -9.45 -0.70
C SER A 155 6.56 -9.99 -2.14
N HIS A 156 6.95 -11.25 -2.33
CA HIS A 156 6.72 -11.94 -3.59
C HIS A 156 5.27 -12.45 -3.74
N ARG A 157 4.48 -12.40 -2.65
CA ARG A 157 3.09 -12.87 -2.63
C ARG A 157 2.16 -11.90 -3.36
N LEU A 158 1.32 -12.45 -4.24
CA LEU A 158 0.31 -11.68 -4.96
C LEU A 158 -0.81 -12.60 -5.48
N PHE A 159 -1.95 -12.03 -5.81
CA PHE A 159 -2.99 -12.65 -6.63
C PHE A 159 -2.67 -12.42 -8.11
N PRO A 160 -2.22 -13.46 -8.86
CA PRO A 160 -1.69 -13.26 -10.22
C PRO A 160 -2.70 -12.61 -11.18
N THR A 161 -4.00 -12.87 -11.01
CA THR A 161 -5.04 -12.31 -11.87
C THR A 161 -5.30 -10.82 -11.61
N LYS A 162 -5.03 -10.33 -10.39
CA LYS A 162 -5.32 -8.95 -9.98
C LYS A 162 -4.09 -8.04 -9.88
N ALA A 163 -2.89 -8.62 -9.86
CA ALA A 163 -1.67 -7.83 -9.84
C ALA A 163 -1.40 -7.20 -11.21
N ILE A 164 -0.93 -5.96 -11.21
CA ILE A 164 -0.54 -5.24 -12.43
C ILE A 164 0.66 -5.92 -13.12
N ALA A 165 0.77 -5.77 -14.44
CA ALA A 165 1.77 -6.45 -15.28
C ALA A 165 3.21 -6.20 -14.78
N ALA A 166 3.52 -4.99 -14.33
CA ALA A 166 4.83 -4.67 -13.77
C ALA A 166 5.22 -5.59 -12.60
N PHE A 167 4.29 -5.82 -11.65
CA PHE A 167 4.59 -6.68 -10.49
C PHE A 167 4.67 -8.17 -10.82
N GLN A 168 4.11 -8.60 -11.95
CA GLN A 168 4.22 -9.98 -12.42
C GLN A 168 5.53 -10.23 -13.16
N GLY A 169 6.02 -9.26 -13.95
CA GLY A 169 7.16 -9.42 -14.84
C GLY A 169 8.49 -8.87 -14.33
N MET A 170 8.47 -7.96 -13.34
CA MET A 170 9.68 -7.32 -12.84
C MET A 170 10.36 -8.12 -11.73
N GLU A 171 11.69 -8.05 -11.69
CA GLU A 171 12.49 -8.48 -10.56
C GLU A 171 12.33 -7.54 -9.36
N ARG A 172 12.77 -7.98 -8.17
CA ARG A 172 12.67 -7.21 -6.91
C ARG A 172 13.11 -5.76 -7.07
N ASP A 173 14.33 -5.55 -7.55
CA ASP A 173 14.93 -4.21 -7.58
C ASP A 173 14.18 -3.25 -8.50
N ASP A 174 13.60 -3.75 -9.58
CA ASP A 174 12.80 -2.92 -10.49
C ASP A 174 11.40 -2.63 -9.92
N LYS A 175 10.81 -3.55 -9.15
CA LYS A 175 9.60 -3.28 -8.34
C LYS A 175 9.87 -2.16 -7.33
N MET A 176 11.01 -2.21 -6.63
CA MET A 176 11.38 -1.16 -5.65
C MET A 176 11.60 0.18 -6.34
N LYS A 177 12.27 0.22 -7.50
CA LYS A 177 12.42 1.45 -8.30
C LYS A 177 11.06 1.99 -8.75
N LEU A 178 10.15 1.13 -9.19
CA LEU A 178 8.80 1.53 -9.60
C LEU A 178 8.03 2.17 -8.44
N VAL A 179 8.02 1.54 -7.27
CA VAL A 179 7.32 2.10 -6.09
C VAL A 179 7.98 3.38 -5.62
N GLY A 180 9.30 3.45 -5.58
CA GLY A 180 10.04 4.69 -5.27
C GLY A 180 9.73 5.81 -6.26
N TYR A 181 9.64 5.51 -7.54
CA TYR A 181 9.22 6.47 -8.57
C TYR A 181 7.77 6.95 -8.35
N CYS A 182 6.85 6.04 -8.04
CA CYS A 182 5.48 6.41 -7.73
C CYS A 182 5.39 7.35 -6.51
N LEU A 183 6.14 7.08 -5.45
CA LEU A 183 6.23 7.95 -4.28
C LEU A 183 6.76 9.33 -4.67
N GLN A 184 7.87 9.40 -5.43
CA GLN A 184 8.46 10.65 -5.90
C GLN A 184 7.49 11.48 -6.76
N GLN A 185 6.81 10.84 -7.72
CA GLN A 185 5.83 11.51 -8.59
C GLN A 185 4.56 11.95 -7.83
N SER A 186 4.34 11.38 -6.66
CA SER A 186 3.24 11.76 -5.76
C SER A 186 3.59 12.93 -4.85
N GLY A 187 4.87 13.32 -4.76
CA GLY A 187 5.34 14.44 -3.96
C GLY A 187 5.93 14.05 -2.60
N PHE A 188 6.24 12.77 -2.39
CA PHE A 188 6.99 12.33 -1.21
C PHE A 188 8.49 12.60 -1.36
N ASP A 189 9.13 12.96 -0.25
CA ASP A 189 10.57 13.12 -0.10
C ASP A 189 11.15 12.00 0.78
N GLU A 190 12.48 12.03 1.02
CA GLU A 190 13.22 11.10 1.91
C GLU A 190 12.87 9.62 1.63
N ILE A 191 12.73 9.25 0.35
CA ILE A 191 12.34 7.90 -0.05
C ILE A 191 13.47 6.93 0.24
N THR A 192 13.18 5.91 1.07
CA THR A 192 14.17 4.94 1.55
C THR A 192 13.66 3.51 1.36
N PHE A 193 14.58 2.63 0.96
CA PHE A 193 14.34 1.18 0.88
C PHE A 193 14.89 0.47 2.11
N HIS A 194 14.11 -0.46 2.67
CA HIS A 194 14.47 -1.35 3.77
C HIS A 194 14.24 -2.79 3.34
N ASP A 195 15.25 -3.65 3.48
CA ASP A 195 15.11 -5.10 3.33
C ASP A 195 15.04 -5.72 4.73
N GLU A 196 13.84 -6.06 5.14
CA GLU A 196 13.53 -6.65 6.46
C GLU A 196 13.23 -8.16 6.34
N SER A 197 13.70 -8.77 5.25
CA SER A 197 13.41 -10.18 4.93
C SER A 197 13.98 -11.13 5.99
N PRO A 198 13.16 -11.94 6.68
CA PRO A 198 13.65 -12.96 7.59
C PRO A 198 14.34 -14.10 6.83
N LEU A 199 15.32 -14.70 7.43
CA LEU A 199 16.03 -15.81 6.82
C LEU A 199 15.11 -17.05 6.66
N GLY A 200 14.96 -17.54 5.42
CA GLY A 200 14.20 -18.74 5.12
C GLY A 200 12.67 -18.59 5.15
N ALA A 201 12.17 -17.35 5.13
CA ALA A 201 10.75 -17.01 5.11
C ALA A 201 10.37 -16.21 3.85
N ASP A 202 9.11 -15.76 3.77
CA ASP A 202 8.69 -14.85 2.70
C ASP A 202 9.52 -13.54 2.78
N PRO A 203 9.96 -12.97 1.66
CA PRO A 203 10.71 -11.72 1.69
C PRO A 203 9.81 -10.57 2.15
N LEU A 204 10.44 -9.60 2.83
CA LEU A 204 9.80 -8.36 3.27
C LEU A 204 10.62 -7.16 2.79
N TRP A 205 10.08 -6.44 1.82
CA TRP A 205 10.67 -5.24 1.24
C TRP A 205 9.80 -4.04 1.54
N ILE A 206 10.37 -3.01 2.16
CA ILE A 206 9.60 -1.85 2.59
C ILE A 206 10.18 -0.60 1.93
N MET A 207 9.31 0.17 1.27
CA MET A 207 9.61 1.52 0.81
C MET A 207 8.95 2.52 1.74
N THR A 208 9.72 3.46 2.28
CA THR A 208 9.19 4.59 3.05
C THR A 208 9.31 5.88 2.26
N GLY A 209 8.44 6.85 2.56
CA GLY A 209 8.49 8.19 2.02
C GLY A 209 7.88 9.17 3.00
N LYS A 210 8.31 10.44 2.97
CA LYS A 210 7.90 11.47 3.90
C LYS A 210 7.18 12.61 3.18
N ARG A 211 6.07 13.09 3.76
CA ARG A 211 5.44 14.32 3.31
C ARG A 211 6.36 15.52 3.66
N PRO A 212 6.71 16.39 2.70
CA PRO A 212 7.45 17.62 2.97
C PRO A 212 6.83 18.46 4.09
N VAL A 213 7.69 19.17 4.82
CA VAL A 213 7.30 20.11 5.90
C VAL A 213 7.13 21.52 5.33
N ALA A 214 6.66 21.72 4.16
CA ALA A 214 6.63 23.03 3.50
C ALA A 214 6.06 24.18 4.34
#